data_f817dd7f9334d434ccc5d0a739a9daae
#
_entry.id   f817dd7f9334d434ccc5d0a739a9daae
#
_cell.length_a   1.000
_cell.length_b   1.000
_cell.length_c   1.000
_cell.angle_alpha   90.00
_cell.angle_beta   90.00
_cell.angle_gamma   90.00
#
_symmetry.space_group_name_H-M   'P 1'
#
loop_
_entity.id
_entity.type
_entity.pdbx_description
1 polymer ?
#
loop_
_entity_poly.entity_id
_entity_poly.type
_entity_poly.pdbx_seq_one_letter_code
_entity_poly.pdbx_strand_id
1 'polypeptide(L)'
;MELAFIDSYNSIEKNKNYILDLKNYFIEKITSSIPLLKFNGICEDNNYSTYSILNVCLPVSKDKSVLLEFNLDLKGIACSRGSACQSGSNTGSHVLNSILTKSDLEKPSLRFSFSKYNNKSEIDKVIKVLSDFINSN
;
A
#
# COMPACT_ATOMS: atom_id res chain seq x y z
N MET A 1 3.53 10.74 29.36
CA MET A 1 4.53 10.55 28.27
C MET A 1 5.44 9.37 28.56
N GLU A 2 6.03 9.26 29.74
CA GLU A 2 6.97 8.20 30.15
C GLU A 2 6.37 6.78 30.05
N LEU A 3 5.17 6.54 30.58
CA LEU A 3 4.48 5.24 30.50
C LEU A 3 4.23 4.79 29.06
N ALA A 4 3.84 5.70 28.17
CA ALA A 4 3.62 5.38 26.77
C ALA A 4 4.93 5.03 26.03
N PHE A 5 6.04 5.67 26.41
CA PHE A 5 7.35 5.37 25.88
C PHE A 5 7.83 3.98 26.33
N ILE A 6 7.70 3.66 27.61
CA ILE A 6 8.09 2.36 28.18
C ILE A 6 7.28 1.24 27.53
N ASP A 7 5.95 1.40 27.40
CA ASP A 7 5.08 0.41 26.77
C ASP A 7 5.44 0.19 25.28
N SER A 8 5.68 1.28 24.56
CA SER A 8 6.11 1.21 23.15
C SER A 8 7.46 0.52 23.00
N TYR A 9 8.41 0.84 23.86
CA TYR A 9 9.75 0.24 23.82
C TYR A 9 9.71 -1.26 24.12
N ASN A 10 8.98 -1.67 25.16
CA ASN A 10 8.85 -3.07 25.55
C ASN A 10 8.12 -3.95 24.53
N SER A 11 7.29 -3.34 23.70
CA SER A 11 6.50 -4.04 22.69
C SER A 11 7.03 -3.93 21.25
N ILE A 12 8.13 -3.18 21.03
CA ILE A 12 8.60 -2.82 19.70
C ILE A 12 8.91 -4.05 18.81
N GLU A 13 9.67 -5.01 19.32
CA GLU A 13 10.05 -6.21 18.56
C GLU A 13 8.83 -7.11 18.27
N LYS A 14 7.95 -7.28 19.26
CA LYS A 14 6.70 -8.04 19.09
C LYS A 14 5.80 -7.40 18.01
N ASN A 15 5.63 -6.08 18.10
CA ASN A 15 4.81 -5.33 17.14
C ASN A 15 5.42 -5.36 15.73
N LYS A 16 6.74 -5.18 15.64
CA LYS A 16 7.48 -5.26 14.37
C LYS A 16 7.28 -6.62 13.69
N ASN A 17 7.48 -7.72 14.42
CA ASN A 17 7.31 -9.07 13.88
C ASN A 17 5.87 -9.33 13.42
N TYR A 18 4.88 -8.90 14.20
CA TYR A 18 3.47 -8.99 13.82
C TYR A 18 3.14 -8.18 12.58
N ILE A 19 3.60 -6.94 12.49
CA ILE A 19 3.36 -6.06 11.35
C ILE A 19 4.06 -6.61 10.09
N LEU A 20 5.26 -7.15 10.26
CA LEU A 20 6.01 -7.80 9.17
C LEU A 20 5.25 -9.03 8.63
N ASP A 21 4.66 -9.84 9.52
CA ASP A 21 3.81 -10.98 9.12
C ASP A 21 2.58 -10.52 8.31
N LEU A 22 1.93 -9.42 8.72
CA LEU A 22 0.84 -8.83 7.96
C LEU A 22 1.27 -8.33 6.58
N LYS A 23 2.42 -7.66 6.50
CA LYS A 23 3.00 -7.19 5.23
C LYS A 23 3.29 -8.36 4.29
N ASN A 24 3.92 -9.43 4.79
CA ASN A 24 4.23 -10.62 4.00
C ASN A 24 2.94 -11.30 3.51
N TYR A 25 1.94 -11.42 4.37
CA TYR A 25 0.63 -11.94 4.00
C TYR A 25 -0.03 -11.12 2.89
N PHE A 26 0.06 -9.78 2.99
CA PHE A 26 -0.45 -8.89 1.94
C PHE A 26 0.28 -9.12 0.61
N ILE A 27 1.62 -9.20 0.62
CA ILE A 27 2.45 -9.43 -0.57
C ILE A 27 2.04 -10.75 -1.25
N GLU A 28 1.95 -11.84 -0.49
CA GLU A 28 1.53 -13.16 -0.99
C GLU A 28 0.16 -13.10 -1.67
N LYS A 29 -0.83 -12.54 -0.96
CA LYS A 29 -2.21 -12.45 -1.43
C LYS A 29 -2.37 -11.56 -2.65
N ILE A 30 -1.77 -10.37 -2.64
CA ILE A 30 -1.94 -9.43 -3.75
C ILE A 30 -1.25 -9.93 -5.02
N THR A 31 -0.08 -10.55 -4.90
CA THR A 31 0.65 -11.13 -6.04
C THR A 31 -0.13 -12.28 -6.68
N SER A 32 -0.77 -13.12 -5.87
CA SER A 32 -1.60 -14.22 -6.36
C SER A 32 -2.89 -13.74 -7.03
N SER A 33 -3.48 -12.66 -6.52
CA SER A 33 -4.77 -12.15 -7.00
C SER A 33 -4.65 -11.18 -8.18
N ILE A 34 -3.52 -10.48 -8.30
CA ILE A 34 -3.28 -9.46 -9.32
C ILE A 34 -1.88 -9.68 -9.95
N PRO A 35 -1.74 -10.64 -10.87
CA PRO A 35 -0.42 -11.03 -11.40
C PRO A 35 0.36 -9.92 -12.13
N LEU A 36 -0.34 -8.90 -12.66
CA LEU A 36 0.28 -7.76 -13.37
C LEU A 36 0.64 -6.58 -12.46
N LEU A 37 0.42 -6.72 -11.15
CA LEU A 37 0.83 -5.72 -10.17
C LEU A 37 2.35 -5.61 -10.11
N LYS A 38 2.85 -4.40 -9.87
CA LYS A 38 4.27 -4.16 -9.59
C LYS A 38 4.43 -3.51 -8.22
N PHE A 39 5.54 -3.82 -7.56
CA PHE A 39 5.97 -3.10 -6.36
C PHE A 39 6.83 -1.91 -6.76
N ASN A 40 6.62 -0.77 -6.13
CA ASN A 40 7.39 0.44 -6.39
C ASN A 40 8.66 0.46 -5.53
N GLY A 41 9.81 0.57 -6.19
CA GLY A 41 11.13 0.39 -5.55
C GLY A 41 11.33 -1.07 -5.16
N ILE A 42 11.91 -1.29 -3.98
CA ILE A 42 12.18 -2.62 -3.40
C ILE A 42 11.36 -2.82 -2.11
N CYS A 43 10.13 -2.29 -2.08
CA CYS A 43 9.34 -2.26 -0.85
C CYS A 43 8.87 -3.65 -0.38
N GLU A 44 8.88 -4.65 -1.25
CA GLU A 44 8.59 -6.04 -0.92
C GLU A 44 9.77 -6.78 -0.26
N ASP A 45 11.00 -6.29 -0.42
CA ASP A 45 12.17 -6.88 0.22
C ASP A 45 12.32 -6.37 1.66
N ASN A 46 12.13 -7.27 2.61
CA ASN A 46 12.18 -6.94 4.04
C ASN A 46 13.58 -6.59 4.56
N ASN A 47 14.65 -6.88 3.81
CA ASN A 47 16.02 -6.53 4.20
C ASN A 47 16.34 -5.07 3.88
N TYR A 48 15.67 -4.51 2.88
CA TYR A 48 15.97 -3.16 2.35
C TYR A 48 14.81 -2.18 2.50
N SER A 49 13.67 -2.62 3.05
CA SER A 49 12.49 -1.79 3.21
C SER A 49 11.95 -1.77 4.63
N THR A 50 11.12 -0.77 4.94
CA THR A 50 10.41 -0.73 6.22
C THR A 50 9.38 -1.86 6.32
N TYR A 51 9.24 -2.42 7.52
CA TYR A 51 8.29 -3.49 7.81
C TYR A 51 6.82 -3.06 7.77
N SER A 52 6.54 -1.75 7.77
CA SER A 52 5.18 -1.20 7.97
C SER A 52 4.58 -0.54 6.75
N ILE A 53 5.30 -0.46 5.63
CA ILE A 53 4.82 0.25 4.43
C ILE A 53 5.02 -0.63 3.18
N LEU A 54 4.04 -0.61 2.30
CA LEU A 54 4.10 -1.22 0.98
C LEU A 54 3.55 -0.23 -0.05
N ASN A 55 4.22 -0.09 -1.19
CA ASN A 55 3.78 0.75 -2.29
C ASN A 55 3.64 -0.09 -3.56
N VAL A 56 2.47 -0.07 -4.16
CA VAL A 56 2.15 -0.90 -5.33
C VAL A 56 1.66 -0.06 -6.50
N CYS A 57 2.07 -0.42 -7.70
CA CYS A 57 1.57 0.10 -8.96
C CYS A 57 0.54 -0.88 -9.52
N LEU A 58 -0.70 -0.43 -9.68
CA LEU A 58 -1.80 -1.27 -10.12
C LEU A 58 -1.94 -1.27 -11.66
N PRO A 59 -2.30 -2.41 -12.27
CA PRO A 59 -2.50 -2.51 -13.72
C PRO A 59 -3.84 -1.91 -14.18
N VAL A 60 -4.07 -0.65 -13.83
CA VAL A 60 -5.29 0.11 -14.13
C VAL A 60 -4.90 1.38 -14.86
N SER A 61 -5.71 1.86 -15.77
CA SER A 61 -5.46 3.10 -16.49
C SER A 61 -5.62 4.34 -15.57
N LYS A 62 -4.92 5.41 -15.90
CA LYS A 62 -4.85 6.64 -15.09
C LYS A 62 -6.22 7.30 -14.88
N ASP A 63 -7.06 7.29 -15.90
CA ASP A 63 -8.42 7.82 -15.87
C ASP A 63 -9.33 7.12 -14.84
N LYS A 64 -9.06 5.85 -14.55
CA LYS A 64 -9.78 5.08 -13.53
C LYS A 64 -9.25 5.25 -12.12
N SER A 65 -8.13 5.96 -11.93
CA SER A 65 -7.49 6.10 -10.62
C SER A 65 -8.37 6.81 -9.58
N VAL A 66 -9.12 7.84 -9.99
CA VAL A 66 -10.03 8.56 -9.11
C VAL A 66 -11.21 7.67 -8.69
N LEU A 67 -11.74 6.90 -9.63
CA LEU A 67 -12.83 5.95 -9.36
C LEU A 67 -12.37 4.84 -8.42
N LEU A 68 -11.14 4.35 -8.57
CA LEU A 68 -10.55 3.37 -7.68
C LEU A 68 -10.47 3.89 -6.24
N GLU A 69 -9.99 5.12 -6.04
CA GLU A 69 -9.89 5.72 -4.71
C GLU A 69 -11.26 5.90 -4.06
N PHE A 70 -12.19 6.43 -4.83
CA PHE A 70 -13.56 6.58 -4.34
C PHE A 70 -14.19 5.24 -3.96
N ASN A 71 -13.92 4.18 -4.75
CA ASN A 71 -14.38 2.83 -4.43
C ASN A 71 -13.76 2.30 -3.13
N LEU A 72 -12.46 2.49 -2.93
CA LEU A 72 -11.76 2.09 -1.70
C LEU A 72 -12.32 2.83 -0.48
N ASP A 73 -12.51 4.14 -0.58
CA ASP A 73 -13.06 4.98 0.49
C ASP A 73 -14.48 4.54 0.87
N LEU A 74 -15.36 4.33 -0.11
CA LEU A 74 -16.72 3.81 0.13
C LEU A 74 -16.73 2.44 0.82
N LYS A 75 -15.70 1.63 0.61
CA LYS A 75 -15.53 0.33 1.28
C LYS A 75 -14.83 0.44 2.64
N GLY A 76 -14.51 1.66 3.08
CA GLY A 76 -13.83 1.92 4.35
C GLY A 76 -12.36 1.48 4.34
N ILE A 77 -11.70 1.55 3.18
CA ILE A 77 -10.29 1.22 3.01
C ILE A 77 -9.49 2.52 2.87
N ALA A 78 -8.75 2.87 3.92
CA ALA A 78 -7.86 4.03 3.92
C ALA A 78 -6.49 3.64 3.34
N CYS A 79 -6.11 4.25 2.24
CA CYS A 79 -4.78 4.15 1.64
C CYS A 79 -4.35 5.52 1.10
N SER A 80 -3.08 5.67 0.76
CA SER A 80 -2.57 6.94 0.22
C SER A 80 -2.10 6.75 -1.22
N ARG A 81 -2.35 7.74 -2.07
CA ARG A 81 -1.59 7.89 -3.32
C ARG A 81 -0.16 8.36 -3.04
N GLY A 82 0.76 8.11 -3.99
CA GLY A 82 2.17 8.47 -3.85
C GLY A 82 2.49 9.95 -3.66
N SER A 83 1.50 10.86 -3.73
CA SER A 83 1.68 12.30 -3.58
C SER A 83 0.64 12.95 -2.67
N ALA A 84 0.40 12.38 -1.49
CA ALA A 84 -0.59 12.88 -0.53
C ALA A 84 -0.38 14.38 -0.13
N CYS A 85 0.83 14.91 -0.24
CA CYS A 85 1.16 16.30 0.10
C CYS A 85 1.02 17.29 -1.06
N GLN A 86 0.64 16.87 -2.25
CA GLN A 86 0.54 17.72 -3.45
C GLN A 86 -0.87 17.78 -4.01
N SER A 87 -1.88 17.94 -3.15
CA SER A 87 -3.28 18.08 -3.53
C SER A 87 -3.60 19.30 -4.45
N GLY A 88 -2.59 19.99 -4.97
CA GLY A 88 -2.72 21.13 -5.88
C GLY A 88 -1.73 21.14 -7.05
N SER A 89 -0.80 20.19 -7.17
CA SER A 89 0.16 20.17 -8.28
C SER A 89 0.00 18.92 -9.15
N ASN A 90 -0.07 19.13 -10.46
CA ASN A 90 -0.10 18.05 -11.47
C ASN A 90 1.23 17.27 -11.61
N THR A 91 2.22 17.52 -10.74
CA THR A 91 3.58 17.00 -10.91
C THR A 91 3.81 15.58 -10.34
N GLY A 92 2.83 15.00 -9.64
CA GLY A 92 2.97 13.66 -9.07
C GLY A 92 4.04 13.57 -7.96
N SER A 93 4.37 12.36 -7.53
CA SER A 93 5.42 12.13 -6.53
C SER A 93 6.81 12.25 -7.16
N HIS A 94 7.64 13.18 -6.68
CA HIS A 94 9.03 13.33 -7.16
C HIS A 94 9.86 12.06 -6.94
N VAL A 95 9.57 11.28 -5.88
CA VAL A 95 10.22 9.98 -5.63
C VAL A 95 9.83 8.97 -6.71
N LEU A 96 8.53 8.80 -6.98
CA LEU A 96 8.08 7.87 -8.01
C LEU A 96 8.55 8.29 -9.40
N ASN A 97 8.59 9.59 -9.70
CA ASN A 97 9.13 10.11 -10.95
C ASN A 97 10.61 9.75 -11.17
N SER A 98 11.37 9.57 -10.09
CA SER A 98 12.79 9.23 -10.16
C SER A 98 13.07 7.74 -10.33
N ILE A 99 12.12 6.87 -9.93
CA ILE A 99 12.33 5.41 -9.89
C ILE A 99 11.47 4.62 -10.87
N LEU A 100 10.36 5.21 -11.36
CA LEU A 100 9.43 4.51 -12.25
C LEU A 100 9.67 4.86 -13.73
N THR A 101 9.29 3.93 -14.60
CA THR A 101 9.22 4.20 -16.04
C THR A 101 8.05 5.12 -16.37
N LYS A 102 8.12 5.81 -17.52
CA LYS A 102 7.01 6.65 -18.00
C LYS A 102 5.68 5.87 -18.07
N SER A 103 5.74 4.61 -18.51
CA SER A 103 4.56 3.73 -18.59
C SER A 103 3.98 3.39 -17.22
N ASP A 104 4.81 3.22 -16.19
CA ASP A 104 4.34 2.91 -14.84
C ASP A 104 3.83 4.17 -14.10
N LEU A 105 4.35 5.36 -14.45
CA LEU A 105 3.83 6.64 -13.95
C LEU A 105 2.40 6.96 -14.44
N GLU A 106 1.98 6.38 -15.56
CA GLU A 106 0.60 6.50 -16.05
C GLU A 106 -0.40 5.58 -15.34
N LYS A 107 0.07 4.75 -14.40
CA LYS A 107 -0.75 3.86 -13.60
C LYS A 107 -0.89 4.35 -12.17
N PRO A 108 -2.03 4.07 -11.49
CA PRO A 108 -2.17 4.46 -10.09
C PRO A 108 -1.22 3.67 -9.18
N SER A 109 -0.52 4.40 -8.33
CA SER A 109 0.29 3.84 -7.25
C SER A 109 -0.40 4.07 -5.92
N LEU A 110 -0.60 3.00 -5.15
CA LEU A 110 -1.20 3.05 -3.82
C LEU A 110 -0.16 2.66 -2.76
N ARG A 111 -0.17 3.40 -1.65
CA ARG A 111 0.65 3.11 -0.49
C ARG A 111 -0.22 2.62 0.66
N PHE A 112 0.07 1.42 1.13
CA PHE A 112 -0.53 0.80 2.30
C PHE A 112 0.42 0.91 3.48
N SER A 113 -0.14 1.22 4.65
CA SER A 113 0.59 1.29 5.91
C SER A 113 -0.03 0.28 6.87
N PHE A 114 0.80 -0.54 7.49
CA PHE A 114 0.39 -1.58 8.43
C PHE A 114 0.70 -1.18 9.87
N SER A 115 -0.16 -1.56 10.78
CA SER A 115 -0.02 -1.31 12.21
C SER A 115 -0.36 -2.56 13.04
N LYS A 116 -0.03 -2.52 14.31
CA LYS A 116 -0.41 -3.57 15.27
C LYS A 116 -1.92 -3.77 15.45
N TYR A 117 -2.73 -2.84 14.96
CA TYR A 117 -4.20 -2.88 15.05
C TYR A 117 -4.86 -3.50 13.82
N ASN A 118 -4.10 -3.71 12.74
CA ASN A 118 -4.62 -4.38 11.57
C ASN A 118 -4.64 -5.91 11.76
N ASN A 119 -5.42 -6.58 10.92
CA ASN A 119 -5.54 -8.04 10.93
C ASN A 119 -5.65 -8.61 9.51
N LYS A 120 -5.50 -9.93 9.38
CA LYS A 120 -5.53 -10.62 8.07
C LYS A 120 -6.88 -10.50 7.34
N SER A 121 -7.99 -10.43 8.08
CA SER A 121 -9.32 -10.26 7.47
C SER A 121 -9.50 -8.90 6.79
N GLU A 122 -8.90 -7.85 7.34
CA GLU A 122 -8.85 -6.53 6.68
C GLU A 122 -8.03 -6.59 5.39
N ILE A 123 -6.91 -7.31 5.40
CA ILE A 123 -6.08 -7.54 4.21
C ILE A 123 -6.89 -8.29 3.14
N ASP A 124 -7.57 -9.37 3.50
CA ASP A 124 -8.41 -10.14 2.56
C ASP A 124 -9.49 -9.27 1.93
N LYS A 125 -10.11 -8.38 2.73
CA LYS A 125 -11.08 -7.39 2.24
C LYS A 125 -10.46 -6.44 1.20
N VAL A 126 -9.27 -5.90 1.48
CA VAL A 126 -8.55 -5.00 0.56
C VAL A 126 -8.24 -5.72 -0.74
N ILE A 127 -7.67 -6.91 -0.68
CA ILE A 127 -7.30 -7.72 -1.85
C ILE A 127 -8.53 -8.00 -2.71
N LYS A 128 -9.63 -8.41 -2.08
CA LYS A 128 -10.90 -8.65 -2.79
C LYS A 128 -11.40 -7.41 -3.51
N VAL A 129 -11.46 -6.26 -2.83
CA VAL A 129 -11.95 -5.01 -3.44
C VAL A 129 -11.08 -4.57 -4.61
N LEU A 130 -9.75 -4.68 -4.49
CA LEU A 130 -8.82 -4.36 -5.58
C LEU A 130 -8.99 -5.30 -6.77
N SER A 131 -9.06 -6.61 -6.51
CA SER A 131 -9.24 -7.63 -7.55
C SER A 131 -10.57 -7.47 -8.27
N ASP A 132 -11.66 -7.27 -7.54
CA ASP A 132 -13.00 -7.04 -8.11
C ASP A 132 -13.01 -5.79 -8.99
N PHE A 133 -12.39 -4.70 -8.55
CA PHE A 133 -12.28 -3.47 -9.33
C PHE A 133 -11.49 -3.65 -10.63
N ILE A 134 -10.36 -4.36 -10.57
CA ILE A 134 -9.50 -4.59 -11.74
C ILE A 134 -10.19 -5.51 -12.75
N ASN A 135 -10.88 -6.55 -12.28
CA ASN A 135 -11.55 -7.54 -13.14
C ASN A 135 -12.88 -7.01 -13.74
N SER A 136 -13.49 -5.99 -13.12
CA SER A 136 -14.74 -5.37 -13.62
C SER A 136 -14.49 -4.28 -14.66
N ASN A 137 -13.26 -4.00 -14.97
CA ASN A 137 -12.80 -2.90 -15.83
C ASN A 137 -11.76 -3.33 -16.85
#